data_7d18da481497eca33656b0efca3d740c
#
_entry.id   7d18da481497eca33656b0efca3d740c
#
_cell.length_a   1.000
_cell.length_b   1.000
_cell.length_c   1.000
_cell.angle_alpha   90.00
_cell.angle_beta   90.00
_cell.angle_gamma   90.00
#
_symmetry.space_group_name_H-M   'P 1'
#
loop_
_entity.id
_entity.type
_entity.pdbx_description
1 polymer ?
#
loop_
_entity_poly.entity_id
_entity_poly.type
_entity_poly.pdbx_seq_one_letter_code
_entity_poly.pdbx_strand_id
1 'polypeptide(L)'
;INAMAQLAQALRSQADTAPGAVEQAAGLKLPPDGKGRRYGVKGALGQGGYELAVWKPYAKHPGHLIEVSVVPPSSCELTMDAVQAPLLSAGFRMTKPGFGDDHRIMFDKQAGQNLGVYIAVKTDNRNDPHCVSRVTFELEPIDG
;
A
#
# COMPACT_ATOMS: atom_id res chain seq x y z
N ILE A 1 0.71 -9.40 -7.03
CA ILE A 1 0.11 -9.78 -5.75
C ILE A 1 1.18 -10.22 -4.77
N ASN A 2 2.08 -11.11 -5.19
CA ASN A 2 3.20 -11.52 -4.34
C ASN A 2 4.11 -10.34 -3.99
N ALA A 3 4.27 -9.39 -4.89
CA ALA A 3 5.08 -8.21 -4.65
C ALA A 3 4.50 -7.33 -3.53
N MET A 4 3.17 -7.24 -3.43
CA MET A 4 2.53 -6.48 -2.34
C MET A 4 2.77 -7.11 -0.98
N ALA A 5 2.66 -8.43 -0.89
CA ALA A 5 2.92 -9.15 0.37
C ALA A 5 4.40 -9.02 0.77
N GLN A 6 5.31 -9.14 -0.18
CA GLN A 6 6.73 -8.95 0.06
C GLN A 6 7.04 -7.55 0.52
N LEU A 7 6.43 -6.55 -0.12
CA LEU A 7 6.59 -5.16 0.28
C LEU A 7 6.10 -4.94 1.71
N ALA A 8 4.91 -5.44 2.04
CA ALA A 8 4.35 -5.29 3.38
C ALA A 8 5.26 -5.88 4.45
N GLN A 9 5.88 -7.03 4.18
CA GLN A 9 6.78 -7.70 5.12
C GLN A 9 8.14 -7.01 5.23
N ALA A 10 8.55 -6.28 4.19
CA ALA A 10 9.83 -5.58 4.16
C ALA A 10 9.80 -4.25 4.94
N LEU A 11 8.61 -3.73 5.25
CA LEU A 11 8.46 -2.44 5.91
C LEU A 11 8.66 -2.56 7.42
N ARG A 12 9.87 -2.27 7.89
CA ARG A 12 10.24 -2.37 9.31
C ARG A 12 10.70 -1.04 9.90
N SER A 13 11.08 -0.09 9.05
CA SER A 13 11.53 1.23 9.47
C SER A 13 11.12 2.25 8.43
N GLN A 14 11.20 3.52 8.79
CA GLN A 14 10.88 4.59 7.84
C GLN A 14 11.78 4.56 6.60
N ALA A 15 13.02 4.12 6.74
CA ALA A 15 13.94 4.01 5.61
C ALA A 15 13.48 2.99 4.58
N ASP A 16 12.70 1.99 4.99
CA ASP A 16 12.20 0.96 4.09
C ASP A 16 11.11 1.48 3.15
N THR A 17 10.59 2.68 3.39
CA THR A 17 9.63 3.33 2.50
C THR A 17 10.29 4.18 1.42
N ALA A 18 11.61 4.34 1.46
CA ALA A 18 12.32 5.12 0.44
C ALA A 18 12.24 4.44 -0.92
N PRO A 19 12.25 5.22 -2.02
CA PRO A 19 12.08 4.64 -3.36
C PRO A 19 13.03 3.49 -3.67
N GLY A 20 14.33 3.60 -3.31
CA GLY A 20 15.29 2.53 -3.56
C GLY A 20 14.98 1.24 -2.82
N ALA A 21 14.53 1.34 -1.56
CA ALA A 21 14.13 0.18 -0.77
C ALA A 21 12.88 -0.47 -1.35
N VAL A 22 11.92 0.33 -1.79
CA VAL A 22 10.69 -0.17 -2.40
C VAL A 22 10.99 -0.86 -3.73
N GLU A 23 11.92 -0.32 -4.52
CA GLU A 23 12.36 -0.97 -5.76
C GLU A 23 12.87 -2.39 -5.50
N GLN A 24 13.70 -2.55 -4.47
CA GLN A 24 14.24 -3.86 -4.13
C GLN A 24 13.15 -4.81 -3.63
N ALA A 25 12.27 -4.34 -2.76
CA ALA A 25 11.23 -5.18 -2.19
C ALA A 25 10.20 -5.62 -3.22
N ALA A 26 9.83 -4.73 -4.15
CA ALA A 26 8.84 -5.02 -5.17
C ALA A 26 9.42 -5.65 -6.44
N GLY A 27 10.74 -5.55 -6.63
CA GLY A 27 11.39 -6.05 -7.82
C GLY A 27 11.12 -5.21 -9.06
N LEU A 28 10.85 -3.91 -8.89
CA LEU A 28 10.50 -2.98 -9.96
C LEU A 28 11.37 -1.73 -9.89
N LYS A 29 11.62 -1.10 -11.03
CA LYS A 29 12.29 0.20 -11.08
C LYS A 29 11.27 1.30 -10.90
N LEU A 30 11.63 2.32 -10.12
CA LEU A 30 10.77 3.46 -9.82
C LEU A 30 11.44 4.76 -10.26
N PRO A 31 11.34 5.11 -11.55
CA PRO A 31 11.94 6.36 -12.01
C PRO A 31 11.25 7.57 -11.38
N PRO A 32 11.99 8.65 -11.10
CA PRO A 32 11.40 9.87 -10.58
C PRO A 32 10.58 10.59 -11.65
N ASP A 33 9.60 11.37 -11.22
CA ASP A 33 8.91 12.29 -12.11
C ASP A 33 9.84 13.46 -12.46
N GLY A 34 9.37 14.36 -13.32
CA GLY A 34 10.19 15.50 -13.76
C GLY A 34 10.61 16.46 -12.65
N LYS A 35 10.00 16.36 -11.47
CA LYS A 35 10.28 17.23 -10.31
C LYS A 35 10.97 16.48 -9.17
N GLY A 36 11.17 15.18 -9.31
CA GLY A 36 11.81 14.36 -8.26
C GLY A 36 11.01 14.18 -6.99
N ARG A 37 9.71 14.45 -7.01
CA ARG A 37 8.87 14.33 -5.81
C ARG A 37 8.13 13.01 -5.72
N ARG A 38 7.90 12.40 -6.86
CA ARG A 38 7.14 11.16 -6.97
C ARG A 38 7.92 10.18 -7.81
N TYR A 39 8.04 8.97 -7.31
CA TYR A 39 8.71 7.88 -8.02
C TYR A 39 7.62 6.88 -8.36
N GLY A 40 7.52 6.47 -9.61
CA GLY A 40 6.43 5.60 -9.99
C GLY A 40 6.69 4.78 -11.23
N VAL A 41 5.95 3.70 -11.35
CA VAL A 41 6.00 2.81 -12.51
C VAL A 41 4.60 2.28 -12.78
N LYS A 42 4.29 2.08 -14.05
CA LYS A 42 3.04 1.47 -14.49
C LYS A 42 3.34 0.11 -15.11
N GLY A 43 2.42 -0.82 -14.95
CA GLY A 43 2.56 -2.15 -15.51
C GLY A 43 1.23 -2.78 -15.84
N ALA A 44 1.28 -3.97 -16.41
CA ALA A 44 0.09 -4.73 -16.75
C ALA A 44 -0.41 -5.50 -15.54
N LEU A 45 -1.74 -5.60 -15.39
CA LEU A 45 -2.40 -6.39 -14.37
C LEU A 45 -3.66 -6.97 -14.99
N GLY A 46 -3.60 -8.26 -15.36
CA GLY A 46 -4.69 -8.90 -16.08
C GLY A 46 -4.96 -8.17 -17.39
N GLN A 47 -6.19 -7.77 -17.62
CA GLN A 47 -6.59 -7.00 -18.81
C GLN A 47 -6.47 -5.49 -18.59
N GLY A 48 -6.17 -5.07 -17.38
CA GLY A 48 -5.94 -3.67 -17.04
C GLY A 48 -4.49 -3.42 -16.72
N GLY A 49 -4.25 -2.48 -15.80
CA GLY A 49 -2.93 -2.12 -15.37
C GLY A 49 -2.88 -1.72 -13.91
N TYR A 50 -1.66 -1.42 -13.46
CA TYR A 50 -1.43 -0.87 -12.13
C TYR A 50 -0.43 0.28 -12.21
N GLU A 51 -0.46 1.12 -11.19
CA GLU A 51 0.58 2.11 -10.96
C GLU A 51 1.08 1.94 -9.53
N LEU A 52 2.39 1.80 -9.37
CA LEU A 52 3.06 1.81 -8.08
C LEU A 52 3.76 3.15 -7.95
N ALA A 53 3.48 3.89 -6.88
CA ALA A 53 4.05 5.21 -6.66
C ALA A 53 4.54 5.37 -5.23
N VAL A 54 5.62 6.15 -5.05
CA VAL A 54 6.22 6.45 -3.76
C VAL A 54 6.46 7.94 -3.71
N TRP A 55 5.97 8.61 -2.67
CA TRP A 55 6.19 10.05 -2.49
C TRP A 55 6.13 10.43 -1.02
N LYS A 56 6.68 11.60 -0.69
CA LYS A 56 6.54 12.18 0.65
C LYS A 56 5.26 13.00 0.72
N PRO A 57 4.41 12.80 1.74
CA PRO A 57 3.23 13.63 1.90
C PRO A 57 3.57 15.09 2.18
N TYR A 58 4.70 15.33 2.88
CA TYR A 58 5.25 16.68 3.07
C TYR A 58 6.75 16.56 3.41
N ALA A 59 7.49 17.66 3.26
CA ALA A 59 8.95 17.63 3.28
C ALA A 59 9.54 17.06 4.57
N LYS A 60 8.90 17.31 5.72
CA LYS A 60 9.42 16.87 7.03
C LYS A 60 8.91 15.48 7.46
N HIS A 61 8.08 14.85 6.64
CA HIS A 61 7.61 13.51 6.97
C HIS A 61 8.80 12.54 6.97
N PRO A 62 8.95 11.71 8.02
CA PRO A 62 10.14 10.85 8.13
C PRO A 62 10.21 9.73 7.11
N GLY A 63 9.09 9.35 6.51
CA GLY A 63 9.03 8.29 5.52
C GLY A 63 8.27 8.72 4.29
N HIS A 64 8.03 7.75 3.41
CA HIS A 64 7.27 7.96 2.19
C HIS A 64 5.94 7.20 2.27
N LEU A 65 4.95 7.67 1.54
CA LEU A 65 3.74 6.90 1.26
C LEU A 65 4.00 6.02 0.04
N ILE A 66 3.48 4.82 0.08
CA ILE A 66 3.58 3.86 -1.03
C ILE A 66 2.15 3.55 -1.45
N GLU A 67 1.87 3.70 -2.73
CA GLU A 67 0.51 3.50 -3.23
C GLU A 67 0.51 2.62 -4.47
N VAL A 68 -0.36 1.62 -4.46
CA VAL A 68 -0.64 0.78 -5.62
C VAL A 68 -2.07 1.09 -6.07
N SER A 69 -2.23 1.54 -7.31
CA SER A 69 -3.54 1.85 -7.88
C SER A 69 -3.82 0.93 -9.05
N VAL A 70 -5.06 0.48 -9.17
CA VAL A 70 -5.53 -0.33 -10.29
C VAL A 70 -6.05 0.61 -11.38
N VAL A 71 -5.71 0.35 -12.64
CA VAL A 71 -6.06 1.21 -13.78
C VAL A 71 -6.77 0.37 -14.86
N PRO A 72 -7.99 0.69 -15.24
CA PRO A 72 -8.87 1.69 -14.60
C PRO A 72 -9.35 1.20 -13.22
N PRO A 73 -9.75 2.11 -12.33
CA PRO A 73 -10.16 1.72 -10.97
C PRO A 73 -11.32 0.74 -10.91
N SER A 74 -12.14 0.70 -11.94
CA SER A 74 -13.31 -0.19 -12.03
C SER A 74 -12.99 -1.57 -12.60
N SER A 75 -11.74 -1.85 -12.96
CA SER A 75 -11.39 -3.07 -13.70
C SER A 75 -11.56 -4.37 -12.91
N CYS A 76 -11.53 -4.32 -11.58
CA CYS A 76 -11.62 -5.48 -10.69
C CYS A 76 -10.56 -6.56 -10.95
N GLU A 77 -9.41 -6.17 -11.46
CA GLU A 77 -8.29 -7.08 -11.68
C GLU A 77 -7.59 -7.46 -10.37
N LEU A 78 -7.84 -6.70 -9.29
CA LEU A 78 -7.34 -6.98 -7.97
C LEU A 78 -8.52 -7.18 -7.04
N THR A 79 -8.62 -8.36 -6.44
CA THR A 79 -9.75 -8.68 -5.56
C THR A 79 -9.37 -8.53 -4.10
N MET A 80 -10.39 -8.33 -3.25
CA MET A 80 -10.19 -8.24 -1.82
C MET A 80 -9.56 -9.51 -1.25
N ASP A 81 -10.00 -10.67 -1.70
CA ASP A 81 -9.43 -11.94 -1.24
C ASP A 81 -7.95 -12.04 -1.55
N ALA A 82 -7.54 -11.60 -2.73
CA ALA A 82 -6.13 -11.65 -3.13
C ALA A 82 -5.25 -10.72 -2.30
N VAL A 83 -5.80 -9.62 -1.78
CA VAL A 83 -5.09 -8.70 -0.90
C VAL A 83 -5.13 -9.18 0.54
N GLN A 84 -6.29 -9.60 1.01
CA GLN A 84 -6.52 -9.95 2.42
C GLN A 84 -5.73 -11.16 2.87
N ALA A 85 -5.76 -12.24 2.10
CA ALA A 85 -5.18 -13.50 2.51
C ALA A 85 -3.67 -13.41 2.81
N PRO A 86 -2.83 -12.81 1.93
CA PRO A 86 -1.40 -12.67 2.24
C PRO A 86 -1.13 -11.76 3.44
N LEU A 87 -1.92 -10.71 3.63
CA LEU A 87 -1.73 -9.79 4.75
C LEU A 87 -2.08 -10.46 6.08
N LEU A 88 -3.18 -11.20 6.13
CA LEU A 88 -3.54 -11.93 7.34
C LEU A 88 -2.49 -13.01 7.66
N SER A 89 -1.98 -13.70 6.63
CA SER A 89 -0.92 -14.69 6.81
C SER A 89 0.37 -14.06 7.32
N ALA A 90 0.63 -12.81 6.97
CA ALA A 90 1.81 -12.07 7.43
C ALA A 90 1.64 -11.49 8.84
N GLY A 91 0.49 -11.68 9.47
CA GLY A 91 0.23 -11.25 10.83
C GLY A 91 -0.43 -9.87 10.95
N PHE A 92 -0.92 -9.32 9.87
CA PHE A 92 -1.65 -8.05 9.91
C PHE A 92 -3.04 -8.27 10.49
N ARG A 93 -3.52 -7.27 11.25
CA ARG A 93 -4.86 -7.25 11.79
C ARG A 93 -5.74 -6.42 10.86
N MET A 94 -6.94 -6.88 10.57
CA MET A 94 -7.89 -6.19 9.71
C MET A 94 -8.93 -5.45 10.55
N THR A 95 -9.22 -4.20 10.19
CA THR A 95 -10.27 -3.41 10.82
C THR A 95 -11.07 -2.66 9.75
N LYS A 96 -12.34 -2.41 10.07
CA LYS A 96 -13.22 -1.60 9.26
C LYS A 96 -13.58 -0.36 10.07
N PRO A 97 -13.08 0.84 9.72
CA PRO A 97 -13.41 2.04 10.48
C PRO A 97 -14.93 2.25 10.55
N GLY A 98 -15.43 2.55 11.72
CA GLY A 98 -16.86 2.70 11.97
C GLY A 98 -17.44 4.05 11.57
N PHE A 99 -16.61 4.97 11.06
CA PHE A 99 -17.03 6.33 10.71
C PHE A 99 -16.33 6.81 9.45
N GLY A 100 -16.89 7.81 8.82
CA GLY A 100 -16.35 8.40 7.58
C GLY A 100 -16.98 7.75 6.34
N ASP A 101 -16.90 8.46 5.23
CA ASP A 101 -17.43 8.02 3.94
C ASP A 101 -16.45 7.20 3.15
N ASP A 102 -15.41 6.75 3.80
CA ASP A 102 -14.31 6.09 3.19
C ASP A 102 -14.63 4.62 3.08
N HIS A 103 -14.70 4.10 1.89
CA HIS A 103 -14.87 2.68 1.63
C HIS A 103 -13.56 1.91 1.82
N ARG A 104 -12.75 2.33 2.83
CA ARG A 104 -11.46 1.71 3.09
C ARG A 104 -11.55 0.63 4.16
N ILE A 105 -10.77 -0.42 3.96
CA ILE A 105 -10.54 -1.45 4.96
C ILE A 105 -9.08 -1.29 5.38
N MET A 106 -8.83 -1.31 6.68
CA MET A 106 -7.51 -1.05 7.22
C MET A 106 -6.86 -2.34 7.71
N PHE A 107 -5.57 -2.46 7.44
CA PHE A 107 -4.73 -3.51 8.02
C PHE A 107 -3.60 -2.85 8.76
N ASP A 108 -3.22 -3.40 9.91
CA ASP A 108 -2.10 -2.85 10.66
C ASP A 108 -1.30 -3.96 11.33
N LYS A 109 -0.03 -3.65 11.57
CA LYS A 109 0.91 -4.55 12.25
C LYS A 109 2.02 -3.71 12.85
N GLN A 110 2.49 -4.10 14.02
CA GLN A 110 3.66 -3.46 14.63
C GLN A 110 4.92 -3.88 13.85
N ALA A 111 5.69 -2.89 13.39
CA ALA A 111 6.89 -3.13 12.58
C ALA A 111 8.17 -3.15 13.40
N GLY A 112 8.17 -2.54 14.57
CA GLY A 112 9.31 -2.44 15.46
C GLY A 112 8.87 -1.75 16.72
N GLN A 113 9.81 -1.23 17.53
CA GLN A 113 9.43 -0.48 18.70
C GLN A 113 8.78 0.84 18.27
N ASN A 114 7.57 1.09 18.76
CA ASN A 114 6.84 2.34 18.57
C ASN A 114 6.56 2.70 17.11
N LEU A 115 6.55 1.71 16.22
CA LEU A 115 6.28 1.94 14.80
C LEU A 115 5.26 0.93 14.29
N GLY A 116 4.24 1.41 13.62
CA GLY A 116 3.22 0.57 12.99
C GLY A 116 3.20 0.70 11.49
N VAL A 117 2.92 -0.40 10.81
CA VAL A 117 2.63 -0.41 9.37
C VAL A 117 1.12 -0.37 9.23
N TYR A 118 0.62 0.63 8.52
CA TYR A 118 -0.80 0.81 8.25
C TYR A 118 -1.04 0.69 6.76
N ILE A 119 -1.97 -0.17 6.40
CA ILE A 119 -2.32 -0.42 5.01
C ILE A 119 -3.79 -0.08 4.83
N ALA A 120 -4.09 0.88 3.98
CA ALA A 120 -5.45 1.27 3.64
C ALA A 120 -5.83 0.68 2.29
N VAL A 121 -6.92 -0.08 2.26
CA VAL A 121 -7.41 -0.74 1.04
C VAL A 121 -8.74 -0.11 0.65
N LYS A 122 -8.77 0.53 -0.51
CA LYS A 122 -10.00 1.11 -1.06
C LYS A 122 -10.71 0.08 -1.91
N THR A 123 -11.97 -0.18 -1.58
CA THR A 123 -12.78 -1.18 -2.26
C THR A 123 -14.01 -0.57 -2.91
N ASP A 124 -14.71 -1.36 -3.70
CA ASP A 124 -15.97 -0.99 -4.32
C ASP A 124 -17.12 -0.85 -3.31
N ASN A 125 -17.08 -1.67 -2.24
CA ASN A 125 -18.12 -1.65 -1.21
C ASN A 125 -17.52 -2.12 0.13
N ARG A 126 -17.52 -1.24 1.13
CA ARG A 126 -16.95 -1.56 2.45
C ARG A 126 -17.66 -2.71 3.16
N ASN A 127 -18.98 -2.83 2.97
CA ASN A 127 -19.78 -3.85 3.65
C ASN A 127 -19.69 -5.21 2.96
N ASP A 128 -19.39 -5.21 1.67
CA ASP A 128 -19.22 -6.43 0.88
C ASP A 128 -18.07 -6.20 -0.11
N PRO A 129 -16.83 -6.12 0.40
CA PRO A 129 -15.69 -5.75 -0.44
C PRO A 129 -15.32 -6.88 -1.39
N HIS A 130 -15.19 -6.54 -2.66
CA HIS A 130 -14.85 -7.50 -3.70
C HIS A 130 -13.72 -6.99 -4.58
N CYS A 131 -13.84 -5.79 -5.13
CA CYS A 131 -12.88 -5.22 -6.06
C CYS A 131 -12.04 -4.17 -5.34
N VAL A 132 -10.72 -4.24 -5.47
CA VAL A 132 -9.79 -3.30 -4.87
C VAL A 132 -9.30 -2.33 -5.93
N SER A 133 -9.40 -1.02 -5.66
CA SER A 133 -8.93 0.02 -6.58
C SER A 133 -7.60 0.63 -6.15
N ARG A 134 -7.28 0.60 -4.85
CA ARG A 134 -6.06 1.24 -4.33
C ARG A 134 -5.63 0.62 -3.02
N VAL A 135 -4.31 0.47 -2.85
CA VAL A 135 -3.69 0.02 -1.61
C VAL A 135 -2.61 1.03 -1.25
N THR A 136 -2.69 1.62 -0.06
CA THR A 136 -1.73 2.61 0.42
C THR A 136 -1.01 2.07 1.65
N PHE A 137 0.32 2.17 1.65
CA PHE A 137 1.17 1.73 2.76
C PHE A 137 1.77 2.95 3.44
N GLU A 138 1.72 2.97 4.77
CA GLU A 138 2.22 4.08 5.57
C GLU A 138 2.81 3.54 6.87
N LEU A 139 3.94 4.10 7.29
CA LEU A 139 4.51 3.81 8.60
C LEU A 139 4.33 5.03 9.50
N GLU A 140 3.76 4.79 10.69
CA GLU A 140 3.49 5.85 11.64
C GLU A 140 3.93 5.42 13.05
N PRO A 141 4.34 6.38 13.91
CA PRO A 141 4.62 6.07 15.30
C PRO A 141 3.38 5.53 16.00
N ILE A 142 3.59 4.55 16.87
CA ILE A 142 2.54 4.04 17.74
C ILE A 142 2.67 4.77 19.07
N ASP A 143 1.62 5.49 19.46
CA ASP A 143 1.54 6.13 20.76
C ASP A 143 1.34 5.05 21.80
N GLY A 144 2.36 4.86 22.62
CA GLY A 144 2.32 3.82 23.63
C GLY A 144 2.49 4.27 25.02
#